data_c8ea84eb095f7fbe714e63fe4379ad73
#
_entry.id   c8ea84eb095f7fbe714e63fe4379ad73
#
_cell.length_a   1.000
_cell.length_b   1.000
_cell.length_c   1.000
_cell.angle_alpha   90.00
_cell.angle_beta   90.00
_cell.angle_gamma   90.00
#
_symmetry.space_group_name_H-M   'P 1'
#
loop_
_entity.id
_entity.type
_entity.pdbx_description
1 polymer ?
#
loop_
_entity_poly.entity_id
_entity_poly.type
_entity_poly.pdbx_seq_one_letter_code
_entity_poly.pdbx_strand_id
1 'polypeptide(L)'
;MADGKIVTVKGEIEPGQLGVCQSHEHLLLRKGQSYLVNPALFMDEPEKSAKEAAEYMAAGGRALVEAQPVGCGRMAEGLVWIAEQTGLSVIASTGFHKMTFYPEGHWIGRKSRDELRKIFVEELLLGMYGDGDEKEPRHRTAARSGQIKTALDTEGLTPRYRRLFLAAADAAVETGAPLMVHVENGTDPRELLKLLLRAGVPGEQMIFCHMDRACHDLEIHEEVAGSGAYLEYDTIGRFKYHSDEQEVHIIRHMLEAGLGEQLLLSLDTTRQRLKAYGGQIGLTYLLKEFLPLLWKCGVTKEAAGRMLRENPARAFAWKI
;
A
#
# COMPACT_ATOMS: atom_id res chain seq x y z
N MET A 1 -10.91 6.95 -17.89
CA MET A 1 -9.54 7.45 -17.73
C MET A 1 -9.46 8.08 -16.35
N ALA A 2 -8.36 7.92 -15.65
CA ALA A 2 -8.19 8.57 -14.35
C ALA A 2 -8.01 10.07 -14.57
N ASP A 3 -8.85 10.89 -13.95
CA ASP A 3 -8.88 12.34 -14.21
C ASP A 3 -7.74 13.12 -13.54
N GLY A 4 -6.97 12.47 -12.63
CA GLY A 4 -5.90 13.10 -11.87
C GLY A 4 -4.53 12.52 -12.17
N LYS A 5 -3.51 13.09 -11.54
CA LYS A 5 -2.12 12.66 -11.62
C LYS A 5 -1.82 11.60 -10.55
N ILE A 6 -0.79 10.81 -10.80
CA ILE A 6 -0.18 9.97 -9.78
C ILE A 6 1.01 10.73 -9.18
N VAL A 7 1.05 10.82 -7.85
CA VAL A 7 2.13 11.50 -7.15
C VAL A 7 3.18 10.48 -6.71
N THR A 8 4.40 10.65 -7.20
CA THR A 8 5.58 9.86 -6.81
C THR A 8 6.54 10.70 -5.99
N VAL A 9 7.52 10.07 -5.36
CA VAL A 9 8.58 10.79 -4.61
C VAL A 9 9.42 11.72 -5.50
N LYS A 10 9.36 11.56 -6.84
CA LYS A 10 10.05 12.40 -7.84
C LYS A 10 9.14 13.43 -8.49
N GLY A 11 7.87 13.53 -8.09
CA GLY A 11 6.87 14.42 -8.64
C GLY A 11 5.70 13.70 -9.29
N GLU A 12 4.88 14.45 -9.99
CA GLU A 12 3.65 13.96 -10.62
C GLU A 12 3.92 13.30 -11.98
N ILE A 13 3.20 12.22 -12.25
CA ILE A 13 3.20 11.53 -13.53
C ILE A 13 1.77 11.34 -14.04
N GLU A 14 1.61 11.16 -15.36
CA GLU A 14 0.34 10.72 -15.94
C GLU A 14 0.07 9.26 -15.57
N PRO A 15 -1.19 8.85 -15.34
CA PRO A 15 -1.53 7.45 -15.04
C PRO A 15 -0.95 6.46 -16.05
N GLY A 16 -0.95 6.79 -17.34
CA GLY A 16 -0.38 5.96 -18.39
C GLY A 16 1.15 5.77 -18.33
N GLN A 17 1.85 6.58 -17.54
CA GLN A 17 3.30 6.48 -17.33
C GLN A 17 3.70 5.55 -16.18
N LEU A 18 2.73 5.10 -15.34
CA LEU A 18 3.03 4.25 -14.19
C LEU A 18 3.66 2.92 -14.59
N GLY A 19 3.17 2.28 -15.63
CA GLY A 19 3.66 0.98 -16.10
C GLY A 19 3.28 -0.17 -15.17
N VAL A 20 4.09 -1.21 -15.13
CA VAL A 20 3.89 -2.36 -14.23
C VAL A 20 4.19 -1.94 -12.81
N CYS A 21 3.19 -2.04 -11.93
CA CYS A 21 3.23 -1.59 -10.55
C CYS A 21 2.89 -2.73 -9.59
N GLN A 22 3.74 -2.96 -8.59
CA GLN A 22 3.38 -3.67 -7.37
C GLN A 22 2.80 -2.67 -6.38
N SER A 23 1.57 -2.90 -5.98
CA SER A 23 0.73 -1.92 -5.27
C SER A 23 0.97 -1.87 -3.76
N HIS A 24 1.75 -2.79 -3.19
CA HIS A 24 2.03 -2.86 -1.76
C HIS A 24 3.39 -3.50 -1.48
N GLU A 25 4.38 -2.65 -1.20
CA GLU A 25 5.73 -3.12 -0.88
C GLU A 25 6.36 -2.31 0.25
N HIS A 26 7.45 -2.83 0.78
CA HIS A 26 8.33 -2.11 1.70
C HIS A 26 9.75 -2.13 1.15
N LEU A 27 10.32 -0.94 0.89
CA LEU A 27 11.69 -0.76 0.45
C LEU A 27 12.62 -0.41 1.60
N LEU A 28 12.18 0.48 2.50
CA LEU A 28 12.98 0.95 3.61
C LEU A 28 12.16 1.14 4.87
N LEU A 29 12.63 0.55 5.96
CA LEU A 29 12.09 0.73 7.31
C LEU A 29 13.23 0.93 8.30
N ARG A 30 13.22 2.07 8.99
CA ARG A 30 14.14 2.38 10.08
C ARG A 30 13.88 1.48 11.30
N LYS A 31 14.92 1.18 12.04
CA LYS A 31 14.81 0.49 13.31
C LYS A 31 14.06 1.35 14.33
N GLY A 32 12.92 0.87 14.80
CA GLY A 32 12.05 1.57 15.74
C GLY A 32 11.07 0.62 16.41
N GLN A 33 9.92 1.12 16.84
CA GLN A 33 8.87 0.31 17.51
C GLN A 33 8.40 -0.86 16.64
N SER A 34 8.25 -0.68 15.33
CA SER A 34 7.88 -1.74 14.40
C SER A 34 8.86 -2.92 14.41
N TYR A 35 10.18 -2.64 14.54
CA TYR A 35 11.20 -3.67 14.72
C TYR A 35 11.03 -4.46 16.03
N LEU A 36 10.67 -3.79 17.12
CA LEU A 36 10.44 -4.47 18.42
C LEU A 36 9.23 -5.42 18.35
N VAL A 37 8.22 -5.07 17.57
CA VAL A 37 7.04 -5.91 17.34
C VAL A 37 7.34 -7.06 16.37
N ASN A 38 8.05 -6.74 15.27
CA ASN A 38 8.43 -7.72 14.26
C ASN A 38 9.79 -7.37 13.65
N PRO A 39 10.86 -8.12 14.01
CA PRO A 39 12.22 -7.87 13.51
C PRO A 39 12.36 -7.92 11.97
N ALA A 40 11.43 -8.54 11.25
CA ALA A 40 11.40 -8.52 9.79
C ALA A 40 11.09 -7.12 9.21
N LEU A 41 10.55 -6.20 10.03
CA LEU A 41 10.25 -4.81 9.69
C LEU A 41 11.45 -3.89 10.01
N PHE A 42 12.64 -4.28 9.55
CA PHE A 42 13.87 -3.49 9.65
C PHE A 42 14.67 -3.68 8.37
N MET A 43 14.67 -2.66 7.54
CA MET A 43 15.33 -2.63 6.22
C MET A 43 15.87 -1.21 6.01
N ASP A 44 17.07 -0.92 6.51
CA ASP A 44 17.65 0.43 6.51
C ASP A 44 18.93 0.54 5.65
N GLU A 45 19.09 -0.38 4.70
CA GLU A 45 20.23 -0.42 3.79
C GLU A 45 19.77 -0.03 2.36
N PRO A 46 19.81 1.27 1.99
CA PRO A 46 19.27 1.75 0.72
C PRO A 46 19.88 1.05 -0.50
N GLU A 47 21.16 0.72 -0.46
CA GLU A 47 21.87 0.04 -1.54
C GLU A 47 21.31 -1.37 -1.81
N LYS A 48 20.93 -2.10 -0.77
CA LYS A 48 20.29 -3.41 -0.90
C LYS A 48 18.90 -3.30 -1.50
N SER A 49 18.12 -2.33 -1.03
CA SER A 49 16.79 -2.09 -1.56
C SER A 49 16.82 -1.56 -2.99
N ALA A 50 17.81 -0.72 -3.33
CA ALA A 50 18.02 -0.28 -4.72
C ALA A 50 18.40 -1.44 -5.65
N LYS A 51 19.18 -2.43 -5.16
CA LYS A 51 19.49 -3.64 -5.93
C LYS A 51 18.21 -4.44 -6.24
N GLU A 52 17.34 -4.67 -5.25
CA GLU A 52 16.04 -5.33 -5.47
C GLU A 52 15.17 -4.56 -6.48
N ALA A 53 15.12 -3.23 -6.34
CA ALA A 53 14.38 -2.37 -7.26
C ALA A 53 14.94 -2.44 -8.69
N ALA A 54 16.26 -2.45 -8.86
CA ALA A 54 16.90 -2.57 -10.17
C ALA A 54 16.63 -3.94 -10.82
N GLU A 55 16.67 -5.03 -10.04
CA GLU A 55 16.32 -6.38 -10.52
C GLU A 55 14.84 -6.46 -10.94
N TYR A 56 13.93 -5.83 -10.16
CA TYR A 56 12.53 -5.71 -10.50
C TYR A 56 12.31 -4.95 -11.82
N MET A 57 12.99 -3.82 -12.00
CA MET A 57 12.92 -3.05 -13.24
C MET A 57 13.47 -3.84 -14.44
N ALA A 58 14.58 -4.57 -14.26
CA ALA A 58 15.13 -5.45 -15.29
C ALA A 58 14.16 -6.58 -15.68
N ALA A 59 13.29 -7.01 -14.75
CA ALA A 59 12.23 -7.99 -15.01
C ALA A 59 10.96 -7.38 -15.66
N GLY A 60 10.93 -6.07 -15.89
CA GLY A 60 9.79 -5.38 -16.53
C GLY A 60 8.94 -4.52 -15.59
N GLY A 61 9.24 -4.51 -14.30
CA GLY A 61 8.61 -3.60 -13.33
C GLY A 61 8.90 -2.12 -13.62
N ARG A 62 8.05 -1.21 -13.15
CA ARG A 62 8.21 0.24 -13.36
C ARG A 62 7.87 1.08 -12.15
N ALA A 63 6.98 0.61 -11.30
CA ALA A 63 6.51 1.33 -10.12
C ALA A 63 6.35 0.40 -8.93
N LEU A 64 6.51 0.97 -7.74
CA LEU A 64 6.19 0.33 -6.46
C LEU A 64 5.46 1.32 -5.56
N VAL A 65 4.57 0.80 -4.72
CA VAL A 65 3.93 1.58 -3.67
C VAL A 65 4.59 1.21 -2.33
N GLU A 66 5.28 2.16 -1.72
CA GLU A 66 5.84 2.03 -0.37
C GLU A 66 4.73 2.27 0.65
N ALA A 67 4.29 1.20 1.30
CA ALA A 67 3.11 1.22 2.16
C ALA A 67 3.39 1.73 3.60
N GLN A 68 4.62 2.10 3.95
CA GLN A 68 4.97 2.56 5.29
C GLN A 68 4.58 4.01 5.52
N PRO A 69 3.68 4.32 6.49
CA PRO A 69 3.26 5.69 6.78
C PRO A 69 4.24 6.45 7.68
N VAL A 70 3.94 7.71 7.91
CA VAL A 70 4.71 8.60 8.82
C VAL A 70 4.71 8.09 10.26
N GLY A 71 5.82 8.32 10.96
CA GLY A 71 5.98 8.04 12.40
C GLY A 71 6.12 6.55 12.75
N CYS A 72 6.38 5.71 11.76
CA CYS A 72 6.45 4.26 11.92
C CYS A 72 7.63 3.66 11.12
N GLY A 73 8.73 4.40 11.06
CA GLY A 73 10.00 3.97 10.46
C GLY A 73 10.16 4.27 8.97
N ARG A 74 9.27 5.05 8.34
CA ARG A 74 9.42 5.45 6.94
C ARG A 74 10.68 6.30 6.73
N MET A 75 11.47 5.98 5.69
CA MET A 75 12.71 6.66 5.35
C MET A 75 12.54 7.48 4.06
N ALA A 76 11.88 8.65 4.16
CA ALA A 76 11.48 9.47 3.01
C ALA A 76 12.64 9.81 2.04
N GLU A 77 13.78 10.26 2.57
CA GLU A 77 14.96 10.60 1.76
C GLU A 77 15.58 9.38 1.09
N GLY A 78 15.56 8.23 1.78
CA GLY A 78 16.04 6.96 1.20
C GLY A 78 15.18 6.48 0.03
N LEU A 79 13.86 6.70 0.08
CA LEU A 79 12.95 6.39 -1.04
C LEU A 79 13.25 7.25 -2.26
N VAL A 80 13.51 8.55 -2.06
CA VAL A 80 13.95 9.47 -3.13
C VAL A 80 15.25 8.97 -3.74
N TRP A 81 16.24 8.65 -2.92
CA TRP A 81 17.54 8.17 -3.37
C TRP A 81 17.41 6.87 -4.21
N ILE A 82 16.60 5.89 -3.74
CA ILE A 82 16.36 4.65 -4.52
C ILE A 82 15.72 4.98 -5.87
N ALA A 83 14.70 5.85 -5.88
CA ALA A 83 14.03 6.25 -7.13
C ALA A 83 14.98 6.97 -8.11
N GLU A 84 15.93 7.75 -7.61
CA GLU A 84 16.96 8.41 -8.42
C GLU A 84 17.99 7.42 -8.98
N GLN A 85 18.48 6.49 -8.15
CA GLN A 85 19.47 5.50 -8.55
C GLN A 85 18.93 4.49 -9.57
N THR A 86 17.65 4.15 -9.49
CA THR A 86 17.07 3.05 -10.29
C THR A 86 16.18 3.53 -11.43
N GLY A 87 15.66 4.73 -11.35
CA GLY A 87 14.61 5.22 -12.25
C GLY A 87 13.20 4.71 -11.91
N LEU A 88 13.05 3.93 -10.82
CA LEU A 88 11.76 3.40 -10.37
C LEU A 88 10.82 4.53 -9.97
N SER A 89 9.54 4.43 -10.32
CA SER A 89 8.48 5.28 -9.78
C SER A 89 8.06 4.75 -8.41
N VAL A 90 8.31 5.51 -7.34
CA VAL A 90 7.92 5.14 -5.98
C VAL A 90 6.79 6.03 -5.51
N ILE A 91 5.64 5.43 -5.16
CA ILE A 91 4.50 6.11 -4.52
C ILE A 91 4.65 5.90 -3.02
N ALA A 92 4.92 6.95 -2.26
CA ALA A 92 5.08 6.87 -0.81
C ALA A 92 3.77 7.16 -0.08
N SER A 93 3.70 6.73 1.19
CA SER A 93 2.49 6.84 2.02
C SER A 93 2.64 7.84 3.15
N THR A 94 1.58 8.62 3.41
CA THR A 94 1.29 9.27 4.70
C THR A 94 0.28 8.43 5.50
N GLY A 95 -0.25 8.95 6.59
CA GLY A 95 -1.33 8.30 7.36
C GLY A 95 -0.84 7.60 8.62
N PHE A 96 -1.41 6.44 8.95
CA PHE A 96 -1.09 5.69 10.16
C PHE A 96 -1.12 4.18 9.96
N HIS A 97 -0.39 3.45 10.81
CA HIS A 97 -0.43 1.99 10.91
C HIS A 97 -1.09 1.55 12.23
N LYS A 98 -1.11 0.24 12.52
CA LYS A 98 -1.59 -0.30 13.80
C LYS A 98 -0.90 0.39 14.97
N MET A 99 -1.65 0.69 16.02
CA MET A 99 -1.11 1.43 17.17
C MET A 99 0.03 0.70 17.89
N THR A 100 0.12 -0.62 17.75
CA THR A 100 1.22 -1.42 18.27
C THR A 100 2.59 -1.08 17.64
N PHE A 101 2.60 -0.44 16.45
CA PHE A 101 3.84 0.00 15.78
C PHE A 101 4.32 1.38 16.19
N TYR A 102 3.64 2.01 17.14
CA TYR A 102 4.03 3.29 17.72
C TYR A 102 4.38 3.13 19.20
N PRO A 103 5.38 3.86 19.72
CA PRO A 103 5.66 3.88 21.15
C PRO A 103 4.44 4.35 21.95
N GLU A 104 4.35 3.92 23.21
CA GLU A 104 3.33 4.44 24.11
C GLU A 104 3.41 5.98 24.21
N GLY A 105 2.26 6.64 24.16
CA GLY A 105 2.18 8.09 24.17
C GLY A 105 2.65 8.79 22.90
N HIS A 106 2.84 8.07 21.80
CA HIS A 106 3.19 8.65 20.50
C HIS A 106 2.17 9.72 20.06
N TRP A 107 2.65 10.77 19.36
CA TRP A 107 1.83 11.92 18.95
C TRP A 107 0.62 11.53 18.12
N ILE A 108 0.72 10.52 17.24
CA ILE A 108 -0.36 10.07 16.37
C ILE A 108 -1.59 9.57 17.14
N GLY A 109 -1.35 8.92 18.28
CA GLY A 109 -2.43 8.43 19.16
C GLY A 109 -3.09 9.53 20.02
N ARG A 110 -2.46 10.73 20.11
CA ARG A 110 -2.91 11.84 20.99
C ARG A 110 -3.54 13.01 20.24
N LYS A 111 -3.11 13.26 19.00
CA LYS A 111 -3.60 14.39 18.21
C LYS A 111 -5.10 14.27 17.89
N SER A 112 -5.76 15.40 17.81
CA SER A 112 -7.15 15.52 17.34
C SER A 112 -7.29 15.12 15.87
N ARG A 113 -8.53 14.91 15.41
CA ARG A 113 -8.85 14.63 14.01
C ARG A 113 -8.30 15.71 13.08
N ASP A 114 -8.51 16.99 13.40
CA ASP A 114 -8.05 18.11 12.56
C ASP A 114 -6.53 18.23 12.50
N GLU A 115 -5.82 18.02 13.63
CA GLU A 115 -4.36 18.03 13.64
C GLU A 115 -3.77 16.91 12.79
N LEU A 116 -4.35 15.69 12.86
CA LEU A 116 -3.93 14.56 12.04
C LEU A 116 -4.22 14.81 10.56
N ARG A 117 -5.45 15.27 10.23
CA ARG A 117 -5.79 15.66 8.85
C ARG A 117 -4.78 16.66 8.30
N LYS A 118 -4.43 17.70 9.05
CA LYS A 118 -3.46 18.71 8.65
C LYS A 118 -2.10 18.09 8.33
N ILE A 119 -1.58 17.20 9.17
CA ILE A 119 -0.30 16.52 8.94
C ILE A 119 -0.37 15.68 7.66
N PHE A 120 -1.45 14.91 7.45
CA PHE A 120 -1.60 14.08 6.26
C PHE A 120 -1.70 14.92 4.99
N VAL A 121 -2.48 16.00 5.00
CA VAL A 121 -2.59 16.95 3.88
C VAL A 121 -1.25 17.62 3.60
N GLU A 122 -0.50 18.04 4.62
CA GLU A 122 0.82 18.64 4.44
C GLU A 122 1.81 17.66 3.77
N GLU A 123 1.80 16.38 4.13
CA GLU A 123 2.64 15.36 3.47
C GLU A 123 2.26 15.10 2.02
N LEU A 124 0.98 15.21 1.70
CA LEU A 124 0.45 15.04 0.35
C LEU A 124 0.76 16.25 -0.54
N LEU A 125 0.67 17.45 -0.02
CA LEU A 125 0.73 18.68 -0.83
C LEU A 125 2.08 19.41 -0.75
N LEU A 126 2.77 19.36 0.41
CA LEU A 126 3.93 20.21 0.68
C LEU A 126 5.23 19.40 0.80
N GLY A 127 5.17 18.13 1.19
CA GLY A 127 6.33 17.25 1.33
C GLY A 127 6.28 16.38 2.59
N MET A 128 6.85 15.17 2.48
CA MET A 128 6.91 14.20 3.55
C MET A 128 7.78 14.68 4.70
N TYR A 129 7.37 14.37 5.93
CA TYR A 129 8.23 14.56 7.08
C TYR A 129 9.34 13.48 7.11
N GLY A 130 10.59 13.90 7.27
CA GLY A 130 11.75 13.02 7.43
C GLY A 130 11.94 12.51 8.86
N ASP A 131 11.21 13.10 9.80
CA ASP A 131 11.19 12.76 11.23
C ASP A 131 9.74 12.36 11.63
N GLY A 132 9.53 12.07 12.91
CA GLY A 132 8.19 11.77 13.44
C GLY A 132 8.08 10.43 14.14
N ASP A 133 9.13 9.59 14.13
CA ASP A 133 9.08 8.23 14.72
C ASP A 133 9.03 8.26 16.26
N GLU A 134 9.61 9.28 16.90
CA GLU A 134 9.62 9.42 18.35
C GLU A 134 8.84 10.66 18.82
N LYS A 135 8.93 11.76 18.06
CA LYS A 135 8.37 13.06 18.40
C LYS A 135 7.47 13.57 17.30
N GLU A 136 6.69 14.59 17.59
CA GLU A 136 5.91 15.30 16.59
C GLU A 136 6.81 15.76 15.44
N PRO A 137 6.42 15.49 14.17
CA PRO A 137 7.25 15.78 13.02
C PRO A 137 7.41 17.28 12.79
N ARG A 138 8.59 17.71 12.30
CA ARG A 138 8.93 19.11 12.10
C ARG A 138 9.67 19.39 10.81
N HIS A 139 10.44 18.41 10.29
CA HIS A 139 11.30 18.60 9.13
C HIS A 139 10.74 17.89 7.92
N ARG A 140 10.33 18.66 6.92
CA ARG A 140 9.81 18.14 5.66
C ARG A 140 10.88 18.05 4.58
N THR A 141 10.79 17.02 3.78
CA THR A 141 11.50 16.89 2.51
C THR A 141 10.71 17.59 1.39
N ALA A 142 11.30 17.73 0.21
CA ALA A 142 10.59 18.22 -0.95
C ALA A 142 9.68 17.14 -1.59
N ALA A 143 9.96 15.85 -1.33
CA ALA A 143 9.19 14.75 -1.89
C ALA A 143 7.86 14.58 -1.18
N ARG A 144 6.77 14.39 -1.94
CA ARG A 144 5.41 14.24 -1.42
C ARG A 144 5.02 12.77 -1.27
N SER A 145 4.09 12.51 -0.35
CA SER A 145 3.34 11.25 -0.33
C SER A 145 2.34 11.20 -1.48
N GLY A 146 2.16 10.03 -2.08
CA GLY A 146 1.20 9.82 -3.17
C GLY A 146 -0.11 9.20 -2.73
N GLN A 147 -0.18 8.67 -1.50
CA GLN A 147 -1.35 8.03 -0.92
C GLN A 147 -1.41 8.16 0.59
N ILE A 148 -2.57 7.79 1.16
CA ILE A 148 -2.81 7.72 2.61
C ILE A 148 -2.90 6.26 3.02
N LYS A 149 -2.00 5.78 3.88
CA LYS A 149 -2.07 4.45 4.51
C LYS A 149 -2.86 4.51 5.81
N THR A 150 -3.71 3.53 6.03
CA THR A 150 -4.43 3.31 7.29
C THR A 150 -4.40 1.84 7.69
N ALA A 151 -4.82 1.49 8.91
CA ALA A 151 -4.83 0.11 9.36
C ALA A 151 -6.06 -0.21 10.21
N LEU A 152 -6.84 -1.19 9.75
CA LEU A 152 -7.90 -1.85 10.50
C LEU A 152 -7.28 -3.01 11.29
N ASP A 153 -7.15 -2.84 12.60
CA ASP A 153 -6.62 -3.83 13.53
C ASP A 153 -7.76 -4.66 14.14
N THR A 154 -7.43 -5.74 14.82
CA THR A 154 -8.37 -6.61 15.54
C THR A 154 -9.19 -5.88 16.62
N GLU A 155 -8.71 -4.72 17.09
CA GLU A 155 -9.50 -3.83 17.98
C GLU A 155 -10.76 -3.25 17.31
N GLY A 156 -10.84 -3.28 15.97
CA GLY A 156 -11.94 -2.71 15.20
C GLY A 156 -12.02 -1.18 15.29
N LEU A 157 -13.24 -0.66 15.13
CA LEU A 157 -13.51 0.78 15.12
C LEU A 157 -13.69 1.37 16.54
N THR A 158 -12.70 1.19 17.42
CA THR A 158 -12.67 1.89 18.70
C THR A 158 -12.71 3.41 18.51
N PRO A 159 -13.07 4.22 19.56
CA PRO A 159 -13.06 5.68 19.44
C PRO A 159 -11.73 6.25 18.93
N ARG A 160 -10.59 5.63 19.28
CA ARG A 160 -9.26 5.98 18.79
C ARG A 160 -9.12 5.73 17.29
N TYR A 161 -9.38 4.50 16.84
CA TYR A 161 -9.27 4.14 15.43
C TYR A 161 -10.29 4.91 14.57
N ARG A 162 -11.52 5.09 15.05
CA ARG A 162 -12.51 5.91 14.34
C ARG A 162 -12.02 7.35 14.11
N ARG A 163 -11.37 7.98 15.10
CA ARG A 163 -10.76 9.31 14.94
C ARG A 163 -9.66 9.31 13.88
N LEU A 164 -8.78 8.31 13.91
CA LEU A 164 -7.68 8.15 12.93
C LEU A 164 -8.21 7.96 11.51
N PHE A 165 -9.18 7.07 11.33
CA PHE A 165 -9.81 6.84 10.03
C PHE A 165 -10.54 8.08 9.50
N LEU A 166 -11.26 8.79 10.35
CA LEU A 166 -11.94 10.01 9.93
C LEU A 166 -10.97 11.14 9.57
N ALA A 167 -9.83 11.25 10.25
CA ALA A 167 -8.77 12.19 9.85
C ALA A 167 -8.17 11.84 8.47
N ALA A 168 -7.96 10.54 8.21
CA ALA A 168 -7.49 10.06 6.92
C ALA A 168 -8.55 10.27 5.82
N ALA A 169 -9.82 10.01 6.12
CA ALA A 169 -10.94 10.27 5.20
C ALA A 169 -11.05 11.76 4.83
N ASP A 170 -10.94 12.65 5.80
CA ASP A 170 -10.96 14.11 5.55
C ASP A 170 -9.80 14.53 4.63
N ALA A 171 -8.60 13.99 4.87
CA ALA A 171 -7.45 14.27 4.02
C ALA A 171 -7.64 13.72 2.59
N ALA A 172 -8.22 12.52 2.46
CA ALA A 172 -8.53 11.91 1.17
C ALA A 172 -9.56 12.72 0.39
N VAL A 173 -10.65 13.16 1.05
CA VAL A 173 -11.70 13.99 0.42
C VAL A 173 -11.14 15.38 0.03
N GLU A 174 -10.31 15.98 0.89
CA GLU A 174 -9.72 17.30 0.63
C GLU A 174 -8.74 17.31 -0.54
N THR A 175 -7.96 16.23 -0.69
CA THR A 175 -6.85 16.19 -1.65
C THR A 175 -7.12 15.35 -2.90
N GLY A 176 -8.11 14.45 -2.83
CA GLY A 176 -8.33 13.43 -3.86
C GLY A 176 -7.33 12.25 -3.82
N ALA A 177 -6.42 12.21 -2.85
CA ALA A 177 -5.42 11.16 -2.73
C ALA A 177 -6.07 9.80 -2.38
N PRO A 178 -5.57 8.66 -2.93
CA PRO A 178 -6.09 7.34 -2.60
C PRO A 178 -5.85 6.98 -1.13
N LEU A 179 -6.80 6.19 -0.58
CA LEU A 179 -6.80 5.75 0.81
C LEU A 179 -6.65 4.23 0.87
N MET A 180 -5.49 3.77 1.30
CA MET A 180 -5.13 2.37 1.45
C MET A 180 -5.40 1.91 2.88
N VAL A 181 -6.05 0.76 3.03
CA VAL A 181 -6.47 0.17 4.31
C VAL A 181 -5.80 -1.19 4.50
N HIS A 182 -4.85 -1.30 5.43
CA HIS A 182 -4.43 -2.62 5.93
C HIS A 182 -5.61 -3.30 6.62
N VAL A 183 -5.94 -4.51 6.23
CA VAL A 183 -6.94 -5.35 6.88
C VAL A 183 -6.22 -6.44 7.67
N GLU A 184 -6.35 -6.43 9.00
CA GLU A 184 -5.72 -7.43 9.85
C GLU A 184 -6.41 -8.79 9.70
N ASN A 185 -5.64 -9.86 9.84
CA ASN A 185 -6.12 -11.22 9.66
C ASN A 185 -7.35 -11.51 10.54
N GLY A 186 -8.42 -11.99 9.93
CA GLY A 186 -9.68 -12.30 10.59
C GLY A 186 -10.57 -11.09 10.93
N THR A 187 -10.27 -9.90 10.42
CA THR A 187 -11.15 -8.73 10.54
C THR A 187 -12.06 -8.58 9.30
N ASP A 188 -13.28 -8.09 9.52
CA ASP A 188 -14.24 -7.79 8.46
C ASP A 188 -14.16 -6.29 8.11
N PRO A 189 -13.78 -5.90 6.89
CA PRO A 189 -13.61 -4.49 6.50
C PRO A 189 -14.92 -3.77 6.20
N ARG A 190 -16.08 -4.45 6.12
CA ARG A 190 -17.35 -3.86 5.65
C ARG A 190 -17.89 -2.74 6.54
N GLU A 191 -17.67 -2.82 7.86
CA GLU A 191 -18.06 -1.73 8.75
C GLU A 191 -17.22 -0.47 8.52
N LEU A 192 -15.92 -0.66 8.30
CA LEU A 192 -15.02 0.44 7.95
C LEU A 192 -15.35 1.02 6.56
N LEU A 193 -15.61 0.19 5.57
CA LEU A 193 -16.06 0.62 4.24
C LEU A 193 -17.27 1.54 4.35
N LYS A 194 -18.31 1.12 5.11
CA LYS A 194 -19.51 1.95 5.35
C LYS A 194 -19.20 3.27 6.07
N LEU A 195 -18.24 3.26 6.99
CA LEU A 195 -17.79 4.49 7.68
C LEU A 195 -17.12 5.46 6.69
N LEU A 196 -16.20 4.98 5.84
CA LEU A 196 -15.46 5.80 4.89
C LEU A 196 -16.37 6.36 3.78
N LEU A 197 -17.29 5.54 3.25
CA LEU A 197 -18.31 6.00 2.30
C LEU A 197 -19.18 7.13 2.90
N ARG A 198 -19.62 6.99 4.15
CA ARG A 198 -20.36 8.05 4.85
C ARG A 198 -19.53 9.31 5.13
N ALA A 199 -18.22 9.16 5.24
CA ALA A 199 -17.31 10.29 5.37
C ALA A 199 -17.01 10.99 4.03
N GLY A 200 -17.56 10.49 2.91
CA GLY A 200 -17.43 11.08 1.58
C GLY A 200 -16.28 10.55 0.74
N VAL A 201 -15.58 9.50 1.17
CA VAL A 201 -14.54 8.84 0.36
C VAL A 201 -15.26 7.89 -0.63
N PRO A 202 -15.17 8.09 -1.95
CA PRO A 202 -15.80 7.19 -2.91
C PRO A 202 -15.08 5.84 -2.99
N GLY A 203 -15.77 4.78 -3.41
CA GLY A 203 -15.22 3.43 -3.49
C GLY A 203 -13.93 3.37 -4.28
N GLU A 204 -13.91 3.96 -5.48
CA GLU A 204 -12.75 3.98 -6.38
C GLU A 204 -11.53 4.75 -5.86
N GLN A 205 -11.62 5.37 -4.68
CA GLN A 205 -10.50 6.00 -3.97
C GLN A 205 -9.98 5.13 -2.83
N MET A 206 -10.62 3.99 -2.55
CA MET A 206 -10.24 3.09 -1.46
C MET A 206 -9.55 1.82 -1.98
N ILE A 207 -8.52 1.37 -1.26
CA ILE A 207 -7.74 0.17 -1.55
C ILE A 207 -7.68 -0.66 -0.26
N PHE A 208 -8.25 -1.87 -0.25
CA PHE A 208 -8.22 -2.77 0.89
C PHE A 208 -7.13 -3.82 0.69
N CYS A 209 -6.09 -3.79 1.54
CA CYS A 209 -4.92 -4.66 1.46
C CYS A 209 -5.14 -5.99 2.17
N HIS A 210 -4.34 -6.99 1.78
CA HIS A 210 -4.26 -8.30 2.43
C HIS A 210 -5.58 -9.07 2.38
N MET A 211 -6.44 -8.77 1.43
CA MET A 211 -7.76 -9.41 1.35
C MET A 211 -7.62 -10.93 1.12
N ASP A 212 -6.58 -11.36 0.40
CA ASP A 212 -6.20 -12.75 0.14
C ASP A 212 -5.96 -13.58 1.41
N ARG A 213 -5.48 -12.96 2.50
CA ARG A 213 -5.23 -13.63 3.78
C ARG A 213 -6.14 -13.20 4.93
N ALA A 214 -6.68 -12.00 4.85
CA ALA A 214 -7.49 -11.44 5.95
C ALA A 214 -8.91 -11.99 5.97
N CYS A 215 -9.49 -12.21 4.79
CA CYS A 215 -10.87 -12.65 4.62
C CYS A 215 -10.93 -13.93 3.78
N HIS A 216 -11.42 -15.04 4.36
CA HIS A 216 -11.59 -16.30 3.62
C HIS A 216 -12.95 -16.40 2.91
N ASP A 217 -13.90 -15.55 3.28
CA ASP A 217 -15.22 -15.49 2.68
C ASP A 217 -15.20 -14.57 1.45
N LEU A 218 -15.34 -15.15 0.27
CA LEU A 218 -15.29 -14.43 -1.01
C LEU A 218 -16.49 -13.51 -1.22
N GLU A 219 -17.62 -13.71 -0.52
CA GLU A 219 -18.75 -12.77 -0.55
C GLU A 219 -18.32 -11.39 0.01
N ILE A 220 -17.40 -11.35 1.00
CA ILE A 220 -16.84 -10.10 1.51
C ILE A 220 -16.01 -9.40 0.42
N HIS A 221 -15.23 -10.16 -0.36
CA HIS A 221 -14.44 -9.61 -1.46
C HIS A 221 -15.37 -8.99 -2.52
N GLU A 222 -16.42 -9.72 -2.91
CA GLU A 222 -17.41 -9.25 -3.89
C GLU A 222 -18.14 -7.99 -3.40
N GLU A 223 -18.56 -7.95 -2.12
CA GLU A 223 -19.24 -6.79 -1.54
C GLU A 223 -18.32 -5.56 -1.52
N VAL A 224 -17.05 -5.72 -1.10
CA VAL A 224 -16.08 -4.62 -1.05
C VAL A 224 -15.74 -4.13 -2.45
N ALA A 225 -15.43 -5.03 -3.39
CA ALA A 225 -15.15 -4.68 -4.78
C ALA A 225 -16.37 -4.08 -5.49
N GLY A 226 -17.56 -4.58 -5.19
CA GLY A 226 -18.84 -4.07 -5.72
C GLY A 226 -19.15 -2.62 -5.32
N SER A 227 -18.53 -2.11 -4.26
CA SER A 227 -18.58 -0.69 -3.90
C SER A 227 -17.71 0.22 -4.80
N GLY A 228 -16.92 -0.37 -5.70
CA GLY A 228 -15.91 0.29 -6.53
C GLY A 228 -14.51 0.29 -5.90
N ALA A 229 -14.35 -0.18 -4.66
CA ALA A 229 -13.05 -0.24 -3.99
C ALA A 229 -12.13 -1.30 -4.61
N TYR A 230 -10.82 -1.04 -4.55
CA TYR A 230 -9.81 -1.99 -4.98
C TYR A 230 -9.46 -2.97 -3.86
N LEU A 231 -9.17 -4.22 -4.24
CA LEU A 231 -8.68 -5.26 -3.37
C LEU A 231 -7.22 -5.56 -3.70
N GLU A 232 -6.35 -5.52 -2.71
CA GLU A 232 -4.97 -5.99 -2.86
C GLU A 232 -4.86 -7.45 -2.43
N TYR A 233 -4.38 -8.25 -3.37
CA TYR A 233 -3.91 -9.60 -3.16
C TYR A 233 -2.38 -9.51 -3.15
N ASP A 234 -1.85 -9.33 -1.95
CA ASP A 234 -0.48 -8.88 -1.73
C ASP A 234 0.33 -9.85 -0.84
N THR A 235 -0.21 -11.04 -0.59
CA THR A 235 0.57 -12.07 0.10
C THR A 235 1.00 -13.23 -0.81
N ILE A 236 1.09 -12.98 -2.11
CA ILE A 236 1.65 -13.88 -3.12
C ILE A 236 3.07 -14.33 -2.72
N GLY A 237 3.34 -15.63 -2.81
CA GLY A 237 4.61 -16.22 -2.36
C GLY A 237 4.82 -16.18 -0.84
N ARG A 238 3.78 -15.94 -0.05
CA ARG A 238 3.80 -15.92 1.42
C ARG A 238 3.19 -17.20 1.99
N PHE A 239 3.83 -18.33 1.72
CA PHE A 239 3.36 -19.69 1.93
C PHE A 239 2.92 -20.05 3.36
N LYS A 240 3.18 -19.19 4.34
CA LYS A 240 2.65 -19.35 5.70
C LYS A 240 1.13 -19.06 5.79
N TYR A 241 0.56 -18.36 4.81
CA TYR A 241 -0.87 -18.04 4.78
C TYR A 241 -1.61 -18.99 3.82
N HIS A 242 -1.16 -19.08 2.58
CA HIS A 242 -1.75 -19.91 1.53
C HIS A 242 -0.71 -20.21 0.43
N SER A 243 -1.02 -21.16 -0.46
CA SER A 243 -0.19 -21.41 -1.65
C SER A 243 -0.54 -20.44 -2.78
N ASP A 244 0.36 -20.33 -3.76
CA ASP A 244 0.09 -19.53 -4.95
C ASP A 244 -1.07 -20.08 -5.80
N GLU A 245 -1.32 -21.42 -5.76
CA GLU A 245 -2.48 -22.02 -6.41
C GLU A 245 -3.80 -21.60 -5.75
N GLN A 246 -3.82 -21.46 -4.43
CA GLN A 246 -4.97 -20.91 -3.71
C GLN A 246 -5.21 -19.45 -4.06
N GLU A 247 -4.13 -18.67 -4.17
CA GLU A 247 -4.19 -17.27 -4.64
C GLU A 247 -4.80 -17.17 -6.05
N VAL A 248 -4.32 -18.01 -6.97
CA VAL A 248 -4.88 -18.10 -8.34
C VAL A 248 -6.37 -18.43 -8.32
N HIS A 249 -6.82 -19.31 -7.40
CA HIS A 249 -8.23 -19.64 -7.25
C HIS A 249 -9.06 -18.42 -6.86
N ILE A 250 -8.61 -17.65 -5.88
CA ILE A 250 -9.29 -16.41 -5.45
C ILE A 250 -9.36 -15.40 -6.62
N ILE A 251 -8.24 -15.17 -7.32
CA ILE A 251 -8.19 -14.27 -8.48
C ILE A 251 -9.18 -14.70 -9.56
N ARG A 252 -9.22 -16.00 -9.91
CA ARG A 252 -10.13 -16.53 -10.90
C ARG A 252 -11.60 -16.34 -10.51
N HIS A 253 -11.95 -16.61 -9.26
CA HIS A 253 -13.29 -16.37 -8.75
C HIS A 253 -13.72 -14.92 -8.98
N MET A 254 -12.88 -13.95 -8.62
CA MET A 254 -13.18 -12.53 -8.81
C MET A 254 -13.26 -12.12 -10.28
N LEU A 255 -12.45 -12.74 -11.15
CA LEU A 255 -12.55 -12.53 -12.60
C LEU A 255 -13.86 -13.09 -13.17
N GLU A 256 -14.30 -14.27 -12.73
CA GLU A 256 -15.55 -14.91 -13.10
C GLU A 256 -16.77 -14.10 -12.59
N ALA A 257 -16.66 -13.46 -11.42
CA ALA A 257 -17.65 -12.52 -10.90
C ALA A 257 -17.68 -11.16 -11.63
N GLY A 258 -16.78 -10.92 -12.60
CA GLY A 258 -16.70 -9.66 -13.34
C GLY A 258 -16.02 -8.50 -12.59
N LEU A 259 -15.33 -8.78 -11.49
CA LEU A 259 -14.69 -7.81 -10.57
C LEU A 259 -13.18 -7.65 -10.80
N GLY A 260 -12.67 -8.10 -11.94
CA GLY A 260 -11.24 -8.06 -12.27
C GLY A 260 -10.65 -6.65 -12.37
N GLU A 261 -11.48 -5.62 -12.56
CA GLU A 261 -11.03 -4.22 -12.63
C GLU A 261 -10.71 -3.62 -11.25
N GLN A 262 -11.10 -4.28 -10.17
CA GLN A 262 -10.85 -3.90 -8.78
C GLN A 262 -9.64 -4.63 -8.17
N LEU A 263 -8.99 -5.56 -8.90
CA LEU A 263 -7.89 -6.33 -8.35
C LEU A 263 -6.53 -5.66 -8.56
N LEU A 264 -5.73 -5.65 -7.50
CA LEU A 264 -4.33 -5.23 -7.47
C LEU A 264 -3.47 -6.38 -6.94
N LEU A 265 -2.27 -6.56 -7.49
CA LEU A 265 -1.37 -7.65 -7.11
C LEU A 265 -0.05 -7.13 -6.55
N SER A 266 0.43 -7.74 -5.47
CA SER A 266 1.71 -7.39 -4.85
C SER A 266 2.29 -8.54 -4.01
N LEU A 267 3.35 -8.25 -3.23
CA LEU A 267 4.04 -9.25 -2.42
C LEU A 267 4.05 -8.91 -0.93
N ASP A 268 3.85 -7.65 -0.53
CA ASP A 268 4.02 -7.15 0.84
C ASP A 268 5.38 -7.60 1.42
N THR A 269 6.46 -7.23 0.72
CA THR A 269 7.81 -7.71 1.05
C THR A 269 8.32 -7.14 2.36
N THR A 270 9.09 -7.98 3.05
CA THR A 270 9.82 -7.62 4.27
C THR A 270 11.25 -8.11 4.13
N ARG A 271 12.15 -7.73 5.07
CA ARG A 271 13.56 -8.16 5.09
C ARG A 271 13.74 -9.66 4.80
N GLN A 272 12.92 -10.52 5.42
CA GLN A 272 13.04 -11.97 5.30
C GLN A 272 12.66 -12.51 3.90
N ARG A 273 12.04 -11.70 3.07
CA ARG A 273 11.61 -12.08 1.72
C ARG A 273 12.52 -11.55 0.64
N LEU A 274 13.14 -10.37 0.84
CA LEU A 274 14.01 -9.73 -0.13
C LEU A 274 15.35 -10.46 -0.26
N LYS A 275 15.76 -10.80 -1.49
CA LYS A 275 16.99 -11.56 -1.78
C LYS A 275 18.25 -10.81 -1.37
N ALA A 276 18.29 -9.49 -1.57
CA ALA A 276 19.42 -8.66 -1.17
C ALA A 276 19.64 -8.63 0.35
N TYR A 277 18.60 -8.98 1.12
CA TYR A 277 18.67 -9.14 2.58
C TYR A 277 18.79 -10.60 3.04
N GLY A 278 19.00 -11.54 2.11
CA GLY A 278 19.13 -12.96 2.40
C GLY A 278 17.84 -13.78 2.32
N GLY A 279 16.74 -13.17 1.86
CA GLY A 279 15.47 -13.85 1.61
C GLY A 279 15.47 -14.65 0.30
N GLN A 280 14.36 -15.31 0.00
CA GLN A 280 14.24 -16.23 -1.16
C GLN A 280 13.31 -15.69 -2.25
N ILE A 281 12.44 -14.75 -1.94
CA ILE A 281 11.37 -14.31 -2.83
C ILE A 281 11.87 -13.18 -3.77
N GLY A 282 12.23 -12.02 -3.20
CA GLY A 282 12.62 -10.82 -3.97
C GLY A 282 11.46 -10.18 -4.71
N LEU A 283 11.62 -8.92 -5.09
CA LEU A 283 10.58 -8.16 -5.80
C LEU A 283 10.24 -8.74 -7.19
N THR A 284 11.12 -9.55 -7.77
CA THR A 284 10.90 -10.15 -9.08
C THR A 284 9.94 -11.33 -9.09
N TYR A 285 9.59 -11.87 -7.91
CA TYR A 285 8.80 -13.11 -7.78
C TYR A 285 7.45 -13.01 -8.50
N LEU A 286 6.73 -11.93 -8.29
CA LEU A 286 5.44 -11.71 -8.94
C LEU A 286 5.53 -11.86 -10.46
N LEU A 287 6.55 -11.27 -11.09
CA LEU A 287 6.69 -11.24 -12.54
C LEU A 287 7.30 -12.53 -13.12
N LYS A 288 8.21 -13.19 -12.41
CA LYS A 288 8.98 -14.33 -12.93
C LYS A 288 8.40 -15.69 -12.56
N GLU A 289 7.71 -15.78 -11.42
CA GLU A 289 7.17 -17.03 -10.90
C GLU A 289 5.64 -17.05 -10.90
N PHE A 290 5.01 -16.07 -10.26
CA PHE A 290 3.55 -16.06 -10.10
C PHE A 290 2.78 -15.80 -11.40
N LEU A 291 3.20 -14.84 -12.23
CA LEU A 291 2.52 -14.59 -13.51
C LEU A 291 2.52 -15.80 -14.46
N PRO A 292 3.63 -16.54 -14.64
CA PRO A 292 3.61 -17.79 -15.42
C PRO A 292 2.63 -18.82 -14.87
N LEU A 293 2.52 -18.95 -13.53
CA LEU A 293 1.55 -19.83 -12.89
C LEU A 293 0.12 -19.37 -13.19
N LEU A 294 -0.13 -18.08 -13.05
CA LEU A 294 -1.45 -17.47 -13.31
C LEU A 294 -1.92 -17.77 -14.74
N TRP A 295 -1.03 -17.62 -15.73
CA TRP A 295 -1.32 -17.94 -17.15
C TRP A 295 -1.54 -19.42 -17.37
N LYS A 296 -0.74 -20.29 -16.76
CA LYS A 296 -0.89 -21.76 -16.81
C LYS A 296 -2.25 -22.19 -16.27
N CYS A 297 -2.77 -21.48 -15.28
CA CYS A 297 -4.10 -21.72 -14.70
C CYS A 297 -5.26 -21.03 -15.43
N GLY A 298 -5.01 -20.49 -16.63
CA GLY A 298 -6.05 -20.00 -17.53
C GLY A 298 -6.42 -18.51 -17.39
N VAL A 299 -5.72 -17.75 -16.54
CA VAL A 299 -5.88 -16.29 -16.52
C VAL A 299 -5.16 -15.70 -17.74
N THR A 300 -5.86 -14.87 -18.52
CA THR A 300 -5.30 -14.30 -19.74
C THR A 300 -4.21 -13.28 -19.44
N LYS A 301 -3.31 -13.06 -20.40
CA LYS A 301 -2.26 -12.02 -20.26
C LYS A 301 -2.85 -10.62 -20.16
N GLU A 302 -3.98 -10.39 -20.82
CA GLU A 302 -4.72 -9.13 -20.78
C GLU A 302 -5.31 -8.88 -19.39
N ALA A 303 -5.92 -9.89 -18.76
CA ALA A 303 -6.43 -9.77 -17.39
C ALA A 303 -5.30 -9.52 -16.38
N ALA A 304 -4.20 -10.28 -16.48
CA ALA A 304 -3.00 -10.05 -15.66
C ALA A 304 -2.39 -8.65 -15.90
N GLY A 305 -2.36 -8.20 -17.16
CA GLY A 305 -1.91 -6.86 -17.53
C GLY A 305 -2.76 -5.77 -16.91
N ARG A 306 -4.10 -5.92 -16.89
CA ARG A 306 -4.98 -4.97 -16.20
C ARG A 306 -4.66 -4.87 -14.71
N MET A 307 -4.53 -5.99 -14.01
CA MET A 307 -4.24 -6.02 -12.56
C MET A 307 -2.90 -5.38 -12.18
N LEU A 308 -1.93 -5.33 -13.09
CA LEU A 308 -0.59 -4.81 -12.82
C LEU A 308 -0.30 -3.44 -13.45
N ARG A 309 -1.16 -2.93 -14.34
CA ARG A 309 -0.91 -1.66 -15.04
C ARG A 309 -2.11 -0.72 -14.98
N GLU A 310 -3.25 -1.16 -15.51
CA GLU A 310 -4.42 -0.30 -15.69
C GLU A 310 -5.13 -0.04 -14.36
N ASN A 311 -5.33 -1.10 -13.57
CA ASN A 311 -5.95 -0.98 -12.26
C ASN A 311 -5.09 -0.13 -11.31
N PRO A 312 -3.77 -0.37 -11.13
CA PRO A 312 -2.93 0.52 -10.34
C PRO A 312 -2.93 1.97 -10.85
N ALA A 313 -2.89 2.17 -12.18
CA ALA A 313 -2.94 3.50 -12.77
C ALA A 313 -4.23 4.25 -12.39
N ARG A 314 -5.37 3.55 -12.31
CA ARG A 314 -6.65 4.14 -11.85
C ARG A 314 -6.72 4.31 -10.34
N ALA A 315 -6.24 3.30 -9.59
CA ALA A 315 -6.31 3.28 -8.13
C ALA A 315 -5.44 4.38 -7.49
N PHE A 316 -4.24 4.63 -8.04
CA PHE A 316 -3.29 5.60 -7.49
C PHE A 316 -3.38 7.00 -8.13
N ALA A 317 -4.20 7.20 -9.15
CA ALA A 317 -4.51 8.54 -9.65
C ALA A 317 -5.40 9.28 -8.66
N TRP A 318 -5.01 10.52 -8.32
CA TRP A 318 -5.82 11.35 -7.43
C TRP A 318 -7.15 11.73 -8.08
N LYS A 319 -8.22 11.72 -7.30
CA LYS A 319 -9.56 12.09 -7.76
C LYS A 319 -9.79 13.58 -7.47
N ILE A 320 -9.90 14.39 -8.53
CA ILE A 320 -10.09 15.84 -8.43
C ILE A 320 -11.56 16.18 -8.60
#